data_3c4cc5f7b858987033aea4975bec69a4
#
_entry.id   3c4cc5f7b858987033aea4975bec69a4
#
_cell.length_a   1.000
_cell.length_b   1.000
_cell.length_c   1.000
_cell.angle_alpha   90.00
_cell.angle_beta   90.00
_cell.angle_gamma   90.00
#
_symmetry.space_group_name_H-M   'P 1'
#
loop_
_entity.id
_entity.type
_entity.pdbx_description
1 polymer ?
#
loop_
_entity_poly.entity_id
_entity_poly.type
_entity_poly.pdbx_seq_one_letter_code
_entity_poly.pdbx_strand_id
1 'polypeptide(L)'
;MEHLYKFNKFMKYKGNHVTTREYIDKQTGKIYASCRWTITNKHLWETLNNYGCIPKKSLVLKFPDISIFNNTNLIRHFIRGYFDGDGCISYYKVNNTICKPICSLIGTKEFLNSIKELLNE
;
A
#
# COMPACT_ATOMS: atom_id res chain seq x y z
N MET A 1 -11.77 -7.50 5.23
CA MET A 1 -11.92 -8.90 4.78
C MET A 1 -12.28 -9.00 3.30
N GLU A 2 -13.32 -8.32 2.85
CA GLU A 2 -13.80 -8.32 1.45
C GLU A 2 -12.71 -8.01 0.41
N HIS A 3 -11.85 -7.02 0.66
CA HIS A 3 -10.75 -6.64 -0.24
C HIS A 3 -9.79 -7.80 -0.52
N LEU A 4 -9.43 -8.60 0.49
CA LEU A 4 -8.50 -9.72 0.30
C LEU A 4 -9.13 -10.85 -0.51
N TYR A 5 -10.44 -11.08 -0.38
CA TYR A 5 -11.14 -12.04 -1.23
C TYR A 5 -11.23 -11.56 -2.69
N LYS A 6 -11.51 -10.27 -2.92
CA LYS A 6 -11.46 -9.66 -4.26
C LYS A 6 -10.06 -9.76 -4.86
N PHE A 7 -9.02 -9.51 -4.05
CA PHE A 7 -7.63 -9.63 -4.46
C PHE A 7 -7.26 -11.08 -4.82
N ASN A 8 -7.65 -12.05 -3.99
CA ASN A 8 -7.43 -13.47 -4.27
C ASN A 8 -8.08 -13.90 -5.60
N LYS A 9 -9.31 -13.44 -5.86
CA LYS A 9 -10.02 -13.67 -7.13
C LYS A 9 -9.30 -13.02 -8.32
N PHE A 10 -8.85 -11.78 -8.16
CA PHE A 10 -8.08 -11.05 -9.18
C PHE A 10 -6.79 -11.78 -9.54
N MET A 11 -6.07 -12.27 -8.54
CA MET A 11 -4.82 -13.02 -8.72
C MET A 11 -5.02 -14.40 -9.36
N LYS A 12 -6.27 -14.85 -9.54
CA LYS A 12 -6.65 -16.14 -10.15
C LYS A 12 -5.98 -17.36 -9.50
N TYR A 13 -5.58 -17.26 -8.25
CA TYR A 13 -5.06 -18.42 -7.52
C TYR A 13 -6.19 -19.35 -7.08
N LYS A 14 -5.98 -20.66 -7.28
CA LYS A 14 -6.91 -21.69 -6.80
C LYS A 14 -6.83 -21.80 -5.27
N GLY A 15 -7.97 -21.91 -4.63
CA GLY A 15 -8.07 -22.08 -3.18
C GLY A 15 -8.23 -20.76 -2.41
N ASN A 16 -8.47 -20.91 -1.11
CA ASN A 16 -8.59 -19.78 -0.20
C ASN A 16 -7.24 -19.53 0.49
N HIS A 17 -6.62 -18.42 0.14
CA HIS A 17 -5.35 -17.97 0.72
C HIS A 17 -5.54 -16.88 1.78
N VAL A 18 -6.79 -16.57 2.14
CA VAL A 18 -7.14 -15.57 3.17
C VAL A 18 -7.31 -16.29 4.51
N THR A 19 -6.53 -15.88 5.49
CA THR A 19 -6.63 -16.32 6.87
C THR A 19 -7.05 -15.16 7.76
N THR A 20 -7.88 -15.45 8.76
CA THR A 20 -8.31 -14.49 9.78
C THR A 20 -7.76 -14.89 11.13
N ARG A 21 -7.37 -13.91 11.94
CA ARG A 21 -6.95 -14.11 13.32
C ARG A 21 -7.59 -13.05 14.18
N GLU A 22 -8.10 -13.46 15.33
CA GLU A 22 -8.55 -12.57 16.38
C GLU A 22 -7.55 -12.61 17.53
N TYR A 23 -7.30 -11.49 18.16
CA TYR A 23 -6.51 -11.40 19.36
C TYR A 23 -7.10 -10.36 20.33
N ILE A 24 -6.90 -10.61 21.60
CA ILE A 24 -7.33 -9.71 22.67
C ILE A 24 -6.12 -8.90 23.11
N ASP A 25 -6.24 -7.60 23.05
CA ASP A 25 -5.24 -6.70 23.63
C ASP A 25 -5.26 -6.86 25.16
N LYS A 26 -4.15 -7.28 25.71
CA LYS A 26 -4.04 -7.59 27.14
C LYS A 26 -4.16 -6.36 28.05
N GLN A 27 -3.89 -5.15 27.53
CA GLN A 27 -3.95 -3.91 28.30
C GLN A 27 -5.36 -3.32 28.29
N THR A 28 -6.03 -3.35 27.15
CA THR A 28 -7.34 -2.69 26.95
C THR A 28 -8.52 -3.65 26.99
N GLY A 29 -8.29 -4.97 26.93
CA GLY A 29 -9.33 -6.00 26.78
C GLY A 29 -10.06 -5.98 25.43
N LYS A 30 -9.65 -5.13 24.50
CA LYS A 30 -10.32 -5.01 23.19
C LYS A 30 -9.96 -6.18 22.28
N ILE A 31 -10.96 -6.65 21.55
CA ILE A 31 -10.80 -7.67 20.53
C ILE A 31 -10.45 -6.99 19.20
N TYR A 32 -9.36 -7.43 18.60
CA TYR A 32 -8.93 -7.01 17.27
C TYR A 32 -8.97 -8.20 16.32
N ALA A 33 -9.45 -7.98 15.11
CA ALA A 33 -9.41 -8.96 14.04
C ALA A 33 -8.42 -8.51 12.95
N SER A 34 -7.60 -9.43 12.48
CA SER A 34 -6.69 -9.22 11.36
C SER A 34 -6.93 -10.26 10.28
N CYS A 35 -6.76 -9.85 9.03
CA CYS A 35 -6.84 -10.74 7.87
C CYS A 35 -5.52 -10.70 7.12
N ARG A 36 -5.08 -11.87 6.64
CA ARG A 36 -3.86 -12.00 5.87
C ARG A 36 -4.13 -12.84 4.62
N TRP A 37 -3.65 -12.35 3.48
CA TRP A 37 -3.52 -13.16 2.28
C TRP A 37 -2.08 -13.63 2.16
N THR A 38 -1.87 -14.93 1.98
CA THR A 38 -0.54 -15.52 1.92
C THR A 38 -0.47 -16.53 0.79
N ILE A 39 0.57 -16.43 -0.01
CA ILE A 39 0.87 -17.36 -1.09
C ILE A 39 2.39 -17.61 -1.14
N THR A 40 2.74 -18.85 -1.47
CA THR A 40 4.13 -19.24 -1.75
C THR A 40 4.24 -19.51 -3.25
N ASN A 41 4.85 -18.58 -3.98
CA ASN A 41 5.03 -18.69 -5.42
C ASN A 41 6.33 -18.00 -5.83
N LYS A 42 7.31 -18.79 -6.30
CA LYS A 42 8.63 -18.30 -6.69
C LYS A 42 8.54 -17.30 -7.86
N HIS A 43 7.76 -17.62 -8.89
CA HIS A 43 7.62 -16.75 -10.06
C HIS A 43 7.00 -15.39 -9.70
N LEU A 44 5.96 -15.38 -8.88
CA LEU A 44 5.36 -14.13 -8.38
C LEU A 44 6.37 -13.31 -7.57
N TRP A 45 7.14 -13.97 -6.71
CA TRP A 45 8.18 -13.30 -5.90
C TRP A 45 9.24 -12.66 -6.79
N GLU A 46 9.76 -13.39 -7.79
CA GLU A 46 10.75 -12.89 -8.76
C GLU A 46 10.19 -11.71 -9.57
N THR A 47 8.95 -11.82 -10.06
CA THR A 47 8.28 -10.76 -10.80
C THR A 47 8.14 -9.48 -9.95
N LEU A 48 7.65 -9.60 -8.73
CA LEU A 48 7.50 -8.45 -7.82
C LEU A 48 8.86 -7.83 -7.46
N ASN A 49 9.88 -8.67 -7.26
CA ASN A 49 11.23 -8.20 -6.97
C ASN A 49 11.81 -7.40 -8.15
N ASN A 50 11.59 -7.85 -9.38
CA ASN A 50 12.01 -7.14 -10.61
C ASN A 50 11.29 -5.79 -10.76
N TYR A 51 10.07 -5.66 -10.23
CA TYR A 51 9.34 -4.39 -10.17
C TYR A 51 9.67 -3.52 -8.94
N GLY A 52 10.73 -3.85 -8.21
CA GLY A 52 11.19 -3.07 -7.07
C GLY A 52 10.51 -3.40 -5.73
N CYS A 53 9.64 -4.41 -5.68
CA CYS A 53 9.06 -4.90 -4.42
C CYS A 53 10.06 -5.78 -3.65
N ILE A 54 11.19 -5.21 -3.25
CA ILE A 54 12.28 -5.91 -2.57
C ILE A 54 12.03 -6.04 -1.05
N PRO A 55 12.60 -7.05 -0.40
CA PRO A 55 12.58 -7.16 1.06
C PRO A 55 13.24 -5.95 1.73
N LYS A 56 12.74 -5.57 2.92
CA LYS A 56 13.28 -4.44 3.72
C LYS A 56 13.29 -3.09 2.96
N LYS A 57 12.33 -2.87 2.08
CA LYS A 57 12.25 -1.73 1.16
C LYS A 57 12.17 -0.35 1.82
N SER A 58 11.82 -0.24 3.10
CA SER A 58 11.49 1.03 3.76
C SER A 58 12.55 2.11 3.67
N LEU A 59 13.84 1.72 3.56
CA LEU A 59 14.96 2.67 3.46
C LEU A 59 15.53 2.82 2.05
N VAL A 60 15.14 1.95 1.12
CA VAL A 60 15.73 1.86 -0.23
C VAL A 60 14.68 1.90 -1.34
N LEU A 61 13.42 2.16 -0.99
CA LEU A 61 12.33 2.21 -1.95
C LEU A 61 12.58 3.32 -2.97
N LYS A 62 12.49 2.94 -4.25
CA LYS A 62 12.53 3.85 -5.39
C LYS A 62 11.21 3.79 -6.15
N PHE A 63 10.87 4.88 -6.82
CA PHE A 63 9.73 4.86 -7.73
C PHE A 63 10.07 3.90 -8.90
N PRO A 64 9.11 3.04 -9.32
CA PRO A 64 9.34 2.15 -10.44
C PRO A 64 9.69 2.93 -11.71
N ASP A 65 10.50 2.33 -12.59
CA ASP A 65 10.75 2.90 -13.90
C ASP A 65 9.42 3.10 -14.64
N ILE A 66 9.20 4.31 -15.16
CA ILE A 66 7.97 4.67 -15.87
C ILE A 66 7.74 3.76 -17.08
N SER A 67 8.81 3.26 -17.70
CA SER A 67 8.73 2.36 -18.86
C SER A 67 8.02 1.02 -18.58
N ILE A 68 7.94 0.59 -17.31
CA ILE A 68 7.19 -0.62 -16.94
C ILE A 68 5.66 -0.44 -17.04
N PHE A 69 5.20 0.81 -17.02
CA PHE A 69 3.79 1.10 -17.19
C PHE A 69 3.44 1.19 -18.67
N ASN A 70 2.83 0.16 -19.21
CA ASN A 70 2.39 0.13 -20.63
C ASN A 70 1.42 1.28 -20.99
N ASN A 71 0.84 1.93 -19.96
CA ASN A 71 -0.08 3.05 -20.11
C ASN A 71 0.16 4.02 -18.96
N THR A 72 0.36 5.30 -19.26
CA THR A 72 0.55 6.38 -18.28
C THR A 72 -0.59 6.47 -17.26
N ASN A 73 -1.82 6.11 -17.66
CA ASN A 73 -2.94 6.01 -16.71
C ASN A 73 -2.70 5.02 -15.56
N LEU A 74 -1.82 4.03 -15.72
CA LEU A 74 -1.49 3.08 -14.66
C LEU A 74 -0.67 3.71 -13.55
N ILE A 75 0.08 4.76 -13.82
CA ILE A 75 0.88 5.51 -12.84
C ILE A 75 -0.02 6.06 -11.72
N ARG A 76 -1.15 6.67 -12.08
CA ARG A 76 -2.13 7.17 -11.09
C ARG A 76 -2.71 6.05 -10.22
N HIS A 77 -2.92 4.86 -10.79
CA HIS A 77 -3.39 3.70 -10.03
C HIS A 77 -2.31 3.15 -9.10
N PHE A 78 -1.05 3.19 -9.51
CA PHE A 78 0.09 2.84 -8.67
C PHE A 78 0.20 3.81 -7.49
N ILE A 79 0.17 5.13 -7.74
CA ILE A 79 0.22 6.17 -6.69
C ILE A 79 -0.97 6.01 -5.73
N ARG A 80 -2.18 5.77 -6.25
CA ARG A 80 -3.35 5.52 -5.41
C ARG A 80 -3.17 4.29 -4.53
N GLY A 81 -2.72 3.16 -5.10
CA GLY A 81 -2.49 1.93 -4.33
C GLY A 81 -1.43 2.12 -3.25
N TYR A 82 -0.39 2.90 -3.52
CA TYR A 82 0.60 3.25 -2.52
C TYR A 82 0.01 4.13 -1.41
N PHE A 83 -0.81 5.13 -1.77
CA PHE A 83 -1.51 5.98 -0.82
C PHE A 83 -2.52 5.21 0.03
N ASP A 84 -3.25 4.25 -0.55
CA ASP A 84 -4.18 3.38 0.19
C ASP A 84 -3.47 2.52 1.26
N GLY A 85 -2.18 2.19 1.05
CA GLY A 85 -1.36 1.44 2.01
C GLY A 85 -0.68 2.31 3.08
N ASP A 86 0.01 3.35 2.65
CA ASP A 86 0.94 4.13 3.49
C ASP A 86 0.54 5.61 3.61
N GLY A 87 -0.56 6.02 2.97
CA GLY A 87 -1.09 7.38 3.04
C GLY A 87 -1.94 7.64 4.27
N CYS A 88 -2.05 8.89 4.65
CA CYS A 88 -2.90 9.35 5.73
C CYS A 88 -3.67 10.60 5.32
N ILE A 89 -4.96 10.65 5.64
CA ILE A 89 -5.79 11.85 5.54
C ILE A 89 -6.13 12.29 6.96
N SER A 90 -5.80 13.53 7.28
CA SER A 90 -6.06 14.13 8.58
C SER A 90 -6.55 15.57 8.44
N TYR A 91 -7.01 16.13 9.55
CA TYR A 91 -7.43 17.52 9.63
C TYR A 91 -6.53 18.27 10.61
N TYR A 92 -6.02 19.39 10.19
CA TYR A 92 -5.30 20.29 11.08
C TYR A 92 -6.30 21.18 11.84
N LYS A 93 -6.24 21.14 13.16
CA LYS A 93 -7.07 21.97 14.05
C LYS A 93 -6.24 23.12 14.61
N VAL A 94 -6.72 24.34 14.45
CA VAL A 94 -6.21 25.51 15.13
C VAL A 94 -7.31 26.04 16.04
N ASN A 95 -7.04 26.23 17.33
CA ASN A 95 -7.97 26.75 18.33
C ASN A 95 -9.33 26.04 18.32
N ASN A 96 -9.32 24.69 18.26
CA ASN A 96 -10.51 23.83 18.14
C ASN A 96 -11.34 24.00 16.85
N THR A 97 -10.87 24.77 15.88
CA THR A 97 -11.51 24.91 14.57
C THR A 97 -10.82 24.03 13.55
N ILE A 98 -11.61 23.33 12.72
CA ILE A 98 -11.08 22.54 11.60
C ILE A 98 -10.61 23.51 10.52
N CYS A 99 -9.33 23.57 10.27
CA CYS A 99 -8.77 24.52 9.33
C CYS A 99 -8.61 23.97 7.91
N LYS A 100 -7.94 22.84 7.75
CA LYS A 100 -7.62 22.30 6.41
C LYS A 100 -7.46 20.78 6.44
N PRO A 101 -7.93 20.05 5.42
CA PRO A 101 -7.56 18.65 5.24
C PRO A 101 -6.08 18.56 4.85
N ILE A 102 -5.40 17.58 5.40
CA ILE A 102 -4.00 17.26 5.11
C ILE A 102 -3.95 15.86 4.57
N CYS A 103 -3.31 15.70 3.41
CA CYS A 103 -2.90 14.41 2.90
C CYS A 103 -1.40 14.25 3.11
N SER A 104 -0.98 13.16 3.72
CA SER A 104 0.43 12.85 3.93
C SER A 104 0.78 11.48 3.39
N LEU A 105 1.99 11.34 2.92
CA LEU A 105 2.55 10.12 2.37
C LEU A 105 3.95 9.94 2.93
N ILE A 106 4.30 8.71 3.32
CA ILE A 106 5.61 8.37 3.89
C ILE A 106 6.35 7.50 2.88
N GLY A 107 7.62 7.80 2.67
CA GLY A 107 8.50 7.05 1.78
C GLY A 107 9.92 7.59 1.80
N THR A 108 10.81 7.01 0.98
CA THR A 108 12.15 7.57 0.81
C THR A 108 12.08 8.94 0.12
N LYS A 109 13.09 9.77 0.33
CA LYS A 109 13.17 11.08 -0.33
C LYS A 109 13.11 10.96 -1.86
N GLU A 110 13.83 9.99 -2.42
CA GLU A 110 13.86 9.73 -3.86
C GLU A 110 12.47 9.35 -4.38
N PHE A 111 11.81 8.40 -3.73
CA PHE A 111 10.46 7.96 -4.09
C PHE A 111 9.44 9.11 -4.04
N LEU A 112 9.45 9.90 -2.97
CA LEU A 112 8.52 11.03 -2.80
C LEU A 112 8.78 12.17 -3.79
N ASN A 113 10.03 12.42 -4.17
CA ASN A 113 10.36 13.40 -5.20
C ASN A 113 9.79 12.97 -6.56
N SER A 114 9.91 11.71 -6.94
CA SER A 114 9.32 11.20 -8.19
C SER A 114 7.80 11.37 -8.21
N ILE A 115 7.12 11.07 -7.09
CA ILE A 115 5.67 11.32 -6.99
C ILE A 115 5.34 12.81 -7.12
N LYS A 116 6.11 13.67 -6.46
CA LYS A 116 5.91 15.13 -6.53
C LYS A 116 6.04 15.66 -7.96
N GLU A 117 7.02 15.19 -8.71
CA GLU A 117 7.22 15.55 -10.11
C GLU A 117 6.00 15.15 -10.96
N LEU A 118 5.55 13.89 -10.82
CA LEU A 118 4.39 13.36 -11.55
C LEU A 118 3.04 14.03 -11.19
N LEU A 119 2.92 14.61 -10.01
CA LEU A 119 1.70 15.32 -9.59
C LEU A 119 1.70 16.80 -10.02
N ASN A 120 2.85 17.33 -10.45
CA ASN A 120 2.98 18.72 -10.92
C ASN A 120 2.89 18.85 -12.46
N GLU A 121 2.83 17.72 -13.18
CA GLU A 121 2.54 17.66 -14.61
C GLU A 121 1.02 17.70 -14.88
#